data_f6ad1ddc2fa7a75c05e3c77ac9b3ffa5
#
_entry.id   f6ad1ddc2fa7a75c05e3c77ac9b3ffa5
#
_cell.length_a   1.000
_cell.length_b   1.000
_cell.length_c   1.000
_cell.angle_alpha   90.00
_cell.angle_beta   90.00
_cell.angle_gamma   90.00
#
_symmetry.space_group_name_H-M   'P 1'
#
loop_
_entity.id
_entity.type
_entity.pdbx_description
1 polymer ?
#
loop_
_entity_poly.entity_id
_entity_poly.type
_entity_poly.pdbx_seq_one_letter_code
_entity_poly.pdbx_strand_id
1 'polypeptide(L)'
;MEKINQKKLCPFSNAMELIGGKWKILIIGRIYENKKIRFNELKKIVTNISSQVLARKIDEMRKDDLVVKIINESQNVEYKLSEFGNSAIPIISALKKWSLGRKKEISKIVNI
;
A
#
# COMPACT_ATOMS: atom_id res chain seq x y z
N MET A 1 10.86 -22.01 -14.39
CA MET A 1 10.48 -21.44 -13.14
C MET A 1 11.67 -20.81 -12.43
N GLU A 2 11.47 -19.67 -11.89
CA GLU A 2 12.56 -19.00 -11.26
C GLU A 2 12.97 -19.67 -9.98
N LYS A 3 14.18 -19.41 -9.59
CA LYS A 3 14.70 -19.97 -8.37
C LYS A 3 14.04 -19.38 -7.15
N ILE A 4 13.80 -20.22 -6.19
CA ILE A 4 13.28 -19.80 -4.92
C ILE A 4 14.44 -19.72 -3.95
N ASN A 5 14.77 -18.55 -3.49
CA ASN A 5 15.86 -18.45 -2.53
C ASN A 5 15.31 -18.55 -1.11
N GLN A 6 16.21 -18.68 -0.16
CA GLN A 6 15.83 -18.90 1.23
C GLN A 6 14.93 -17.79 1.78
N LYS A 7 15.23 -16.57 1.42
CA LYS A 7 14.44 -15.45 1.84
C LYS A 7 13.00 -15.57 1.43
N LYS A 8 12.78 -16.00 0.18
CA LYS A 8 11.43 -16.06 -0.35
C LYS A 8 10.62 -17.22 0.18
N LEU A 9 11.25 -18.13 0.88
CA LEU A 9 10.53 -19.20 1.52
C LEU A 9 9.97 -18.79 2.88
N CYS A 10 10.43 -17.66 3.44
CA CYS A 10 9.93 -17.18 4.71
C CYS A 10 8.68 -16.35 4.49
N PRO A 11 7.51 -16.80 4.98
CA PRO A 11 6.27 -16.05 4.76
C PRO A 11 6.32 -14.62 5.29
N PHE A 12 7.01 -14.43 6.39
CA PHE A 12 7.12 -13.12 6.99
C PHE A 12 7.93 -12.17 6.10
N SER A 13 9.06 -12.64 5.58
CA SER A 13 9.87 -11.86 4.65
C SER A 13 9.12 -11.55 3.38
N ASN A 14 8.35 -12.51 2.86
CA ASN A 14 7.56 -12.30 1.67
C ASN A 14 6.52 -11.21 1.89
N ALA A 15 5.84 -11.24 3.03
CA ALA A 15 4.85 -10.23 3.36
C ALA A 15 5.48 -8.84 3.40
N MET A 16 6.66 -8.75 4.01
CA MET A 16 7.34 -7.46 4.12
C MET A 16 7.80 -6.94 2.77
N GLU A 17 8.15 -7.82 1.85
CA GLU A 17 8.51 -7.37 0.51
C GLU A 17 7.29 -6.81 -0.23
N LEU A 18 6.13 -7.41 -0.01
CA LEU A 18 4.93 -7.01 -0.71
C LEU A 18 4.33 -5.71 -0.19
N ILE A 19 4.25 -5.57 1.11
CA ILE A 19 3.57 -4.41 1.70
C ILE A 19 4.42 -3.63 2.69
N GLY A 20 5.68 -4.01 2.85
CA GLY A 20 6.53 -3.37 3.84
C GLY A 20 6.96 -1.97 3.43
N GLY A 21 7.58 -1.29 4.37
CA GLY A 21 8.03 0.06 4.17
C GLY A 21 6.95 1.06 4.48
N LYS A 22 7.36 2.31 4.39
CA LYS A 22 6.50 3.41 4.80
C LYS A 22 5.31 3.64 3.87
N TRP A 23 5.53 3.49 2.57
CA TRP A 23 4.58 4.01 1.60
C TRP A 23 3.54 3.02 1.10
N LYS A 24 3.90 1.74 0.96
CA LYS A 24 2.99 0.79 0.31
C LYS A 24 1.68 0.61 1.06
N ILE A 25 1.76 0.48 2.37
CA ILE A 25 0.55 0.33 3.18
C ILE A 25 -0.33 1.57 3.07
N LEU A 26 0.28 2.76 3.09
CA LEU A 26 -0.47 4.00 2.97
C LEU A 26 -1.16 4.09 1.60
N ILE A 27 -0.43 3.76 0.56
CA ILE A 27 -0.98 3.83 -0.80
C ILE A 27 -2.14 2.85 -0.96
N ILE A 28 -1.96 1.62 -0.51
CA ILE A 28 -3.02 0.61 -0.60
C ILE A 28 -4.27 1.08 0.14
N GLY A 29 -4.08 1.60 1.34
CA GLY A 29 -5.21 2.08 2.12
C GLY A 29 -5.97 3.20 1.43
N ARG A 30 -5.25 4.15 0.83
CA ARG A 30 -5.89 5.26 0.14
C ARG A 30 -6.62 4.83 -1.13
N ILE A 31 -6.01 3.92 -1.87
CA ILE A 31 -6.69 3.39 -3.05
C ILE A 31 -7.96 2.66 -2.65
N TYR A 32 -7.88 1.87 -1.58
CA TYR A 32 -9.03 1.13 -1.09
C TYR A 32 -10.19 2.07 -0.73
N GLU A 33 -9.89 3.13 -0.02
CA GLU A 33 -10.92 4.08 0.43
C GLU A 33 -11.62 4.76 -0.75
N ASN A 34 -10.89 4.96 -1.84
CA ASN A 34 -11.41 5.66 -3.00
C ASN A 34 -11.90 4.73 -4.10
N LYS A 35 -11.72 3.44 -3.93
CA LYS A 35 -12.04 2.38 -4.90
C LYS A 35 -11.16 2.44 -6.13
N LYS A 36 -11.09 3.57 -6.79
CA LYS A 36 -10.16 3.83 -7.88
C LYS A 36 -9.79 5.29 -7.82
N ILE A 37 -8.59 5.63 -8.28
CA ILE A 37 -8.08 6.97 -8.09
C ILE A 37 -7.04 7.30 -9.14
N ARG A 38 -6.96 8.55 -9.54
CA ARG A 38 -5.94 9.03 -10.46
C ARG A 38 -4.66 9.33 -9.70
N PHE A 39 -3.56 9.30 -10.45
CA PHE A 39 -2.24 9.53 -9.86
C PHE A 39 -2.15 10.84 -9.09
N ASN A 40 -2.58 11.93 -9.69
CA ASN A 40 -2.46 13.23 -9.04
C ASN A 40 -3.34 13.35 -7.80
N GLU A 41 -4.49 12.70 -7.81
CA GLU A 41 -5.36 12.68 -6.65
C GLU A 41 -4.72 11.87 -5.52
N LEU A 42 -4.15 10.73 -5.88
CA LEU A 42 -3.48 9.89 -4.89
C LEU A 42 -2.30 10.63 -4.27
N LYS A 43 -1.55 11.36 -5.10
CA LYS A 43 -0.43 12.14 -4.59
C LYS A 43 -0.87 13.17 -3.57
N LYS A 44 -2.05 13.77 -3.78
CA LYS A 44 -2.55 14.78 -2.85
C LYS A 44 -2.89 14.19 -1.48
N ILE A 45 -3.45 12.99 -1.46
CA ILE A 45 -3.92 12.41 -0.20
C ILE A 45 -2.86 11.56 0.50
N VAL A 46 -1.80 11.16 -0.20
CA VAL A 46 -0.67 10.50 0.45
C VAL A 46 0.33 11.61 0.80
N THR A 47 0.24 12.06 2.02
CA THR A 47 0.97 13.25 2.47
C THR A 47 2.48 13.08 2.36
N ASN A 48 3.14 14.08 1.80
CA ASN A 48 4.60 14.18 1.75
C ASN A 48 5.30 13.18 0.83
N ILE A 49 4.57 12.59 -0.10
CA ILE A 49 5.21 11.69 -1.06
C ILE A 49 5.56 12.48 -2.33
N SER A 50 6.76 12.23 -2.87
CA SER A 50 7.13 12.86 -4.14
C SER A 50 6.51 12.08 -5.29
N SER A 51 6.42 12.74 -6.45
CA SER A 51 5.88 12.08 -7.65
C SER A 51 6.73 10.89 -8.05
N GLN A 52 8.06 11.02 -7.93
CA GLN A 52 8.96 9.94 -8.29
C GLN A 52 8.79 8.72 -7.39
N VAL A 53 8.67 8.96 -6.09
CA VAL A 53 8.50 7.87 -5.15
C VAL A 53 7.14 7.20 -5.35
N LEU A 54 6.09 8.00 -5.52
CA LEU A 54 4.76 7.44 -5.75
C LEU A 54 4.72 6.60 -7.01
N ALA A 55 5.29 7.11 -8.11
CA ALA A 55 5.31 6.37 -9.36
C ALA A 55 6.08 5.06 -9.22
N ARG A 56 7.20 5.10 -8.51
CA ARG A 56 8.00 3.89 -8.31
C ARG A 56 7.26 2.87 -7.46
N LYS A 57 6.60 3.33 -6.40
CA LYS A 57 5.87 2.41 -5.53
C LYS A 57 4.67 1.79 -6.23
N ILE A 58 3.96 2.59 -7.01
CA ILE A 58 2.85 2.05 -7.80
C ILE A 58 3.35 1.01 -8.79
N ASP A 59 4.47 1.30 -9.44
CA ASP A 59 5.04 0.36 -10.40
C ASP A 59 5.44 -0.95 -9.73
N GLU A 60 6.07 -0.87 -8.56
CA GLU A 60 6.42 -2.05 -7.78
C GLU A 60 5.19 -2.86 -7.43
N MET A 61 4.13 -2.18 -6.97
CA MET A 61 2.92 -2.87 -6.57
C MET A 61 2.14 -3.45 -7.75
N ARG A 62 2.27 -2.84 -8.93
CA ARG A 62 1.69 -3.42 -10.13
C ARG A 62 2.43 -4.70 -10.52
N LYS A 63 3.74 -4.71 -10.41
CA LYS A 63 4.54 -5.90 -10.68
C LYS A 63 4.22 -7.03 -9.70
N ASP A 64 3.88 -6.67 -8.49
CA ASP A 64 3.52 -7.63 -7.46
C ASP A 64 2.02 -7.97 -7.47
N ASP A 65 1.31 -7.47 -8.48
CA ASP A 65 -0.11 -7.76 -8.68
C ASP A 65 -1.01 -7.27 -7.55
N LEU A 66 -0.61 -6.21 -6.88
CA LEU A 66 -1.42 -5.60 -5.83
C LEU A 66 -2.31 -4.49 -6.37
N VAL A 67 -1.83 -3.79 -7.38
CA VAL A 67 -2.51 -2.63 -7.96
C VAL A 67 -2.63 -2.84 -9.46
N VAL A 68 -3.77 -2.47 -10.02
CA VAL A 68 -3.98 -2.52 -11.46
C VAL A 68 -4.26 -1.13 -12.00
N LYS A 69 -3.83 -0.92 -13.22
CA LYS A 69 -4.02 0.32 -13.93
C LYS A 69 -5.20 0.15 -14.89
N ILE A 70 -6.12 1.08 -14.84
CA ILE A 70 -7.27 1.04 -15.73
C ILE A 70 -7.36 2.35 -16.48
N ILE A 71 -7.95 2.29 -17.67
CA ILE A 71 -8.19 3.47 -18.49
C ILE A 71 -9.69 3.61 -18.60
N ASN A 72 -10.23 4.73 -18.10
CA ASN A 72 -11.67 4.91 -18.10
C ASN A 72 -12.16 5.38 -19.47
N GLU A 73 -13.46 5.60 -19.56
CA GLU A 73 -14.08 5.99 -20.82
C GLU A 73 -13.56 7.31 -21.36
N SER A 74 -13.11 8.18 -20.49
CA SER A 74 -12.55 9.47 -20.87
C SER A 74 -11.07 9.40 -21.17
N GLN A 75 -10.51 8.19 -21.29
CA GLN A 75 -9.10 7.97 -21.59
C GLN A 75 -8.17 8.39 -20.45
N ASN A 76 -8.70 8.56 -19.25
CA ASN A 76 -7.88 8.86 -18.09
C ASN A 76 -7.42 7.58 -17.40
N VAL A 77 -6.20 7.63 -16.88
CA VAL A 77 -5.62 6.49 -16.18
C VAL A 77 -6.01 6.55 -14.72
N GLU A 78 -6.51 5.44 -14.22
CA GLU A 78 -6.84 5.29 -12.81
C GLU A 78 -6.22 4.03 -12.26
N TYR A 79 -6.04 3.99 -10.96
CA TYR A 79 -5.47 2.83 -10.27
C TYR A 79 -6.48 2.29 -9.27
N LYS A 80 -6.53 0.98 -9.17
CA LYS A 80 -7.37 0.33 -8.18
C LYS A 80 -6.64 -0.90 -7.66
N LEU A 81 -7.10 -1.44 -6.55
CA LEU A 81 -6.53 -2.65 -6.02
C LEU A 81 -7.00 -3.85 -6.84
N SER A 82 -6.11 -4.80 -7.03
CA SER A 82 -6.47 -6.11 -7.57
C SER A 82 -7.20 -6.90 -6.48
N GLU A 83 -7.66 -8.10 -6.82
CA GLU A 83 -8.20 -9.00 -5.81
C GLU A 83 -7.16 -9.29 -4.74
N PHE A 84 -5.93 -9.53 -5.18
CA PHE A 84 -4.84 -9.79 -4.26
C PHE A 84 -4.56 -8.57 -3.39
N GLY A 85 -4.57 -7.37 -3.97
CA GLY A 85 -4.40 -6.15 -3.19
C GLY A 85 -5.50 -5.96 -2.16
N ASN A 86 -6.73 -6.25 -2.54
CA ASN A 86 -7.84 -6.17 -1.61
C ASN A 86 -7.70 -7.15 -0.45
N SER A 87 -7.07 -8.29 -0.71
CA SER A 87 -6.88 -9.29 0.35
C SER A 87 -5.93 -8.83 1.45
N ALA A 88 -5.15 -7.78 1.20
CA ALA A 88 -4.28 -7.22 2.21
C ALA A 88 -5.01 -6.27 3.18
N ILE A 89 -6.22 -5.85 2.83
CA ILE A 89 -6.94 -4.87 3.65
C ILE A 89 -7.20 -5.33 5.08
N PRO A 90 -7.64 -6.58 5.32
CA PRO A 90 -7.81 -7.02 6.71
C PRO A 90 -6.53 -6.93 7.53
N ILE A 91 -5.39 -7.21 6.91
CA ILE A 91 -4.09 -7.12 7.59
C ILE A 91 -3.78 -5.67 7.94
N ILE A 92 -3.97 -4.78 6.98
CA ILE A 92 -3.72 -3.35 7.18
C ILE A 92 -4.67 -2.79 8.24
N SER A 93 -5.93 -3.22 8.19
CA SER A 93 -6.91 -2.81 9.18
C SER A 93 -6.51 -3.26 10.58
N ALA A 94 -6.01 -4.48 10.69
CA ALA A 94 -5.56 -5.02 11.98
C ALA A 94 -4.36 -4.23 12.50
N LEU A 95 -3.43 -3.87 11.63
CA LEU A 95 -2.28 -3.06 12.04
C LEU A 95 -2.74 -1.70 12.54
N LYS A 96 -3.70 -1.10 11.85
CA LYS A 96 -4.24 0.18 12.25
C LYS A 96 -4.88 0.10 13.62
N LYS A 97 -5.71 -0.91 13.85
CA LYS A 97 -6.37 -1.08 15.15
C LYS A 97 -5.36 -1.30 16.26
N TRP A 98 -4.37 -2.10 15.99
CA TRP A 98 -3.33 -2.37 16.96
C TRP A 98 -2.61 -1.08 17.35
N SER A 99 -2.27 -0.28 16.35
CA SER A 99 -1.59 0.99 16.57
C SER A 99 -2.46 1.96 17.38
N LEU A 100 -3.73 2.05 17.04
CA LEU A 100 -4.64 2.93 17.77
C LEU A 100 -4.83 2.49 19.21
N GLY A 101 -4.81 1.18 19.45
CA GLY A 101 -4.95 0.66 20.81
C GLY A 101 -3.82 1.05 21.72
N ARG A 102 -2.63 1.36 21.17
CA ARG A 102 -1.47 1.78 21.96
C ARG A 102 -1.26 3.28 21.98
N LYS A 103 -2.13 4.02 21.33
CA LYS A 103 -1.92 5.45 21.17
C LYS A 103 -1.77 6.19 22.49
N LYS A 104 -2.60 5.86 23.47
CA LYS A 104 -2.52 6.52 24.78
C LYS A 104 -1.18 6.28 25.44
N GLU A 105 -0.71 5.05 25.39
CA GLU A 105 0.56 4.72 26.03
C GLU A 105 1.71 5.44 25.33
N ILE A 106 1.67 5.49 24.02
CA ILE A 106 2.71 6.17 23.25
C ILE A 106 2.71 7.66 23.58
N SER A 107 1.53 8.25 23.68
CA SER A 107 1.40 9.67 24.01
C SER A 107 1.99 9.98 25.37
N LYS A 108 1.79 9.09 26.33
CA LYS A 108 2.35 9.30 27.67
C LYS A 108 3.87 9.25 27.65
N ILE A 109 4.43 8.35 26.85
CA ILE A 109 5.88 8.18 26.81
C ILE A 109 6.55 9.34 26.10
N VAL A 110 6.01 9.76 24.97
CA VAL A 110 6.67 10.77 24.13
C VAL A 110 6.00 12.15 24.22
N ASN A 111 5.00 12.27 25.04
CA ASN A 111 4.35 13.56 25.27
C ASN A 111 3.75 14.17 24.00
N ILE A 112 3.10 13.34 23.22
CA ILE A 112 2.46 13.82 22.00
C ILE A 112 0.96 13.77 22.13
#